data_e3c78d18d45701e510792e055ee540b4
#
_entry.id   e3c78d18d45701e510792e055ee540b4
#
_cell.length_a   1.000
_cell.length_b   1.000
_cell.length_c   1.000
_cell.angle_alpha   90.00
_cell.angle_beta   90.00
_cell.angle_gamma   90.00
#
_symmetry.space_group_name_H-M   'P 1'
#
loop_
_entity.id
_entity.type
_entity.pdbx_description
1 polymer ?
#
loop_
_entity_poly.entity_id
_entity_poly.type
_entity_poly.pdbx_seq_one_letter_code
_entity_poly.pdbx_strand_id
1 'polypeptide(L)'
;GDGIYKSIDAGNSWKNVGLKTSEHIAKIIIDPENTDNIYVAAQGPLWRSGGQRGLYNSNDGGKSWNRILHVSDDTGISDVVMDQNDNDILYASTYQRRRHFGILVAGGPEGGIYKSVDRGQTWKKLKAGLPGGDIGRIGLAISPQKSNVVYALITAKEETKGFYRSGDY
;
A
#
# COMPACT_ATOMS: atom_id res chain seq x y z
N GLY A 1 -15.14 -1.26 7.03
CA GLY A 1 -14.61 -2.48 7.64
C GLY A 1 -14.08 -2.21 9.03
N ASP A 2 -13.83 -3.26 9.76
CA ASP A 2 -13.40 -3.27 11.16
C ASP A 2 -12.09 -4.04 11.37
N GLY A 3 -11.24 -4.07 10.35
CA GLY A 3 -9.88 -4.60 10.42
C GLY A 3 -9.62 -5.84 9.59
N ILE A 4 -8.60 -6.60 10.00
CA ILE A 4 -8.11 -7.82 9.37
C ILE A 4 -8.73 -9.04 10.03
N TYR A 5 -9.13 -9.99 9.20
CA TYR A 5 -9.59 -11.31 9.63
C TYR A 5 -8.67 -12.40 9.11
N LYS A 6 -8.36 -13.37 9.97
CA LYS A 6 -7.54 -14.54 9.67
C LYS A 6 -8.35 -15.82 9.88
N SER A 7 -8.27 -16.73 8.93
CA SER A 7 -8.71 -18.12 9.04
C SER A 7 -7.50 -19.05 9.17
N ILE A 8 -7.64 -20.12 9.94
CA ILE A 8 -6.65 -21.20 10.08
C ILE A 8 -7.25 -22.58 9.74
N ASP A 9 -8.47 -22.58 9.19
CA ASP A 9 -9.25 -23.78 8.89
C ASP A 9 -9.87 -23.71 7.49
N ALA A 10 -9.09 -23.20 6.52
CA ALA A 10 -9.47 -23.07 5.11
C ALA A 10 -10.75 -22.22 4.88
N GLY A 11 -10.98 -21.22 5.73
CA GLY A 11 -12.08 -20.26 5.58
C GLY A 11 -13.38 -20.69 6.29
N ASN A 12 -13.38 -21.80 7.04
CA ASN A 12 -14.57 -22.22 7.79
C ASN A 12 -14.87 -21.32 8.98
N SER A 13 -13.83 -20.75 9.60
CA SER A 13 -14.00 -19.74 10.65
C SER A 13 -13.01 -18.59 10.47
N TRP A 14 -13.35 -17.42 11.01
CA TRP A 14 -12.58 -16.17 10.89
C TRP A 14 -12.47 -15.46 12.22
N LYS A 15 -11.26 -15.03 12.56
CA LYS A 15 -10.96 -14.25 13.77
C LYS A 15 -10.40 -12.88 13.37
N ASN A 16 -10.96 -11.81 13.97
CA ASN A 16 -10.36 -10.48 13.83
C ASN A 16 -8.98 -10.46 14.51
N VAL A 17 -7.96 -10.03 13.78
CA VAL A 17 -6.56 -10.01 14.23
C VAL A 17 -5.98 -8.58 14.24
N GLY A 18 -6.82 -7.55 14.21
CA GLY A 18 -6.39 -6.16 14.43
C GLY A 18 -6.75 -5.18 13.33
N LEU A 19 -6.12 -4.01 13.37
CA LEU A 19 -6.34 -2.85 12.50
C LEU A 19 -7.82 -2.42 12.44
N LYS A 20 -8.50 -2.42 13.58
CA LYS A 20 -9.96 -2.24 13.68
C LYS A 20 -10.45 -0.85 13.24
N THR A 21 -9.59 0.16 13.29
CA THR A 21 -9.92 1.54 12.89
C THR A 21 -9.39 1.91 11.50
N SER A 22 -8.92 0.92 10.73
CA SER A 22 -8.46 1.12 9.34
C SER A 22 -9.61 1.42 8.38
N GLU A 23 -10.79 0.93 8.65
CA GLU A 23 -12.03 1.01 7.86
C GLU A 23 -11.88 0.45 6.43
N HIS A 24 -10.84 0.88 5.69
CA HIS A 24 -10.58 0.46 4.31
C HIS A 24 -9.18 -0.11 4.18
N ILE A 25 -9.11 -1.41 3.95
CA ILE A 25 -7.88 -2.13 3.61
C ILE A 25 -7.91 -2.41 2.11
N ALA A 26 -6.85 -1.98 1.43
CA ALA A 26 -6.76 -2.10 -0.02
C ALA A 26 -6.13 -3.41 -0.47
N LYS A 27 -5.09 -3.86 0.26
CA LYS A 27 -4.35 -5.07 -0.10
C LYS A 27 -3.67 -5.69 1.11
N ILE A 28 -3.56 -7.00 1.07
CA ILE A 28 -2.78 -7.81 2.00
C ILE A 28 -1.83 -8.64 1.16
N ILE A 29 -0.55 -8.66 1.53
CA ILE A 29 0.43 -9.60 0.99
C ILE A 29 1.08 -10.36 2.12
N ILE A 30 1.42 -11.62 1.85
CA ILE A 30 2.10 -12.52 2.78
C ILE A 30 3.43 -12.88 2.13
N ASP A 31 4.50 -12.80 2.90
CA ASP A 31 5.83 -13.23 2.47
C ASP A 31 5.80 -14.74 2.16
N PRO A 32 6.13 -15.16 0.93
CA PRO A 32 6.07 -16.58 0.56
C PRO A 32 7.11 -17.44 1.27
N GLU A 33 8.21 -16.85 1.76
CA GLU A 33 9.26 -17.56 2.48
C GLU A 33 8.99 -17.63 4.00
N ASN A 34 8.25 -16.65 4.53
CA ASN A 34 7.88 -16.60 5.93
C ASN A 34 6.47 -16.07 6.13
N THR A 35 5.50 -16.96 6.28
CA THR A 35 4.07 -16.63 6.40
C THR A 35 3.70 -15.85 7.67
N ASP A 36 4.62 -15.70 8.62
CA ASP A 36 4.44 -14.80 9.77
C ASP A 36 4.65 -13.32 9.39
N ASN A 37 5.35 -13.05 8.26
CA ASN A 37 5.51 -11.72 7.72
C ASN A 37 4.32 -11.35 6.81
N ILE A 38 3.53 -10.39 7.25
CA ILE A 38 2.32 -9.95 6.56
C ILE A 38 2.39 -8.43 6.41
N TYR A 39 2.07 -7.93 5.22
CA TYR A 39 2.00 -6.50 4.95
C TYR A 39 0.57 -6.11 4.56
N VAL A 40 0.09 -5.00 5.13
CA VAL A 40 -1.30 -4.54 4.96
C VAL A 40 -1.33 -3.09 4.53
N ALA A 41 -1.85 -2.85 3.33
CA ALA A 41 -2.11 -1.53 2.79
C ALA A 41 -3.43 -0.99 3.34
N ALA A 42 -3.37 -0.08 4.31
CA ALA A 42 -4.53 0.54 4.91
C ALA A 42 -4.76 1.95 4.36
N GLN A 43 -5.90 2.15 3.68
CA GLN A 43 -6.32 3.47 3.20
C GLN A 43 -6.84 4.36 4.32
N GLY A 44 -7.32 3.77 5.40
CA GLY A 44 -7.91 4.46 6.53
C GLY A 44 -9.33 4.96 6.29
N PRO A 45 -9.87 5.74 7.24
CA PRO A 45 -11.22 6.28 7.17
C PRO A 45 -11.46 7.17 5.95
N LEU A 46 -12.66 7.05 5.34
CA LEU A 46 -13.03 7.86 4.17
C LEU A 46 -13.58 9.23 4.57
N TRP A 47 -14.31 9.30 5.69
CA TRP A 47 -15.07 10.49 6.11
C TRP A 47 -14.37 11.36 7.16
N ARG A 48 -13.21 10.94 7.65
CA ARG A 48 -12.41 11.65 8.65
C ARG A 48 -10.93 11.45 8.42
N SER A 49 -10.12 12.30 9.00
CA SER A 49 -8.66 12.21 9.07
C SER A 49 -8.23 11.15 10.11
N GLY A 50 -6.98 10.73 10.07
CA GLY A 50 -6.40 9.81 11.04
C GLY A 50 -6.87 8.36 10.89
N GLY A 51 -7.05 7.68 12.02
CA GLY A 51 -7.29 6.24 12.07
C GLY A 51 -6.02 5.43 11.75
N GLN A 52 -6.21 4.15 11.50
CA GLN A 52 -5.09 3.29 11.10
C GLN A 52 -4.85 3.41 9.60
N ARG A 53 -4.17 4.51 9.18
CA ARG A 53 -3.71 4.80 7.83
C ARG A 53 -2.24 4.49 7.69
N GLY A 54 -1.83 3.91 6.57
CA GLY A 54 -0.44 3.61 6.28
C GLY A 54 -0.22 2.18 5.84
N LEU A 55 1.05 1.80 5.73
CA LEU A 55 1.44 0.40 5.55
C LEU A 55 1.76 -0.20 6.91
N TYR A 56 1.16 -1.32 7.19
CA TYR A 56 1.40 -2.09 8.41
C TYR A 56 2.09 -3.40 8.09
N ASN A 57 2.98 -3.82 9.00
CA ASN A 57 3.63 -5.12 8.97
C ASN A 57 3.37 -5.88 10.26
N SER A 58 3.19 -7.18 10.14
CA SER A 58 3.25 -8.15 11.23
C SER A 58 4.39 -9.12 10.95
N ASN A 59 5.14 -9.49 11.99
CA ASN A 59 6.19 -10.52 11.94
C ASN A 59 5.84 -11.74 12.80
N ASP A 60 4.59 -11.85 13.25
CA ASP A 60 4.11 -12.86 14.19
C ASP A 60 2.76 -13.48 13.77
N GLY A 61 2.51 -13.48 12.45
CA GLY A 61 1.31 -14.07 11.87
C GLY A 61 0.03 -13.31 12.15
N GLY A 62 0.13 -11.98 12.38
CA GLY A 62 -1.00 -11.10 12.61
C GLY A 62 -1.40 -10.93 14.07
N LYS A 63 -0.56 -11.31 15.03
CA LYS A 63 -0.82 -11.10 16.47
C LYS A 63 -0.56 -9.66 16.88
N SER A 64 0.46 -9.02 16.27
CA SER A 64 0.80 -7.60 16.45
C SER A 64 1.05 -6.91 15.11
N TRP A 65 0.91 -5.57 15.08
CA TRP A 65 1.02 -4.76 13.88
C TRP A 65 1.87 -3.51 14.13
N ASN A 66 2.89 -3.30 13.31
CA ASN A 66 3.74 -2.13 13.29
C ASN A 66 3.45 -1.29 12.06
N ARG A 67 3.25 0.02 12.20
CA ARG A 67 3.11 0.93 11.07
C ARG A 67 4.48 1.30 10.53
N ILE A 68 4.84 0.78 9.36
CA ILE A 68 6.17 0.88 8.75
C ILE A 68 6.26 1.97 7.66
N LEU A 69 5.13 2.46 7.13
CA LEU A 69 5.09 3.63 6.26
C LEU A 69 3.86 4.48 6.61
N HIS A 70 4.12 5.74 6.98
CA HIS A 70 3.10 6.74 7.24
C HIS A 70 3.50 8.05 6.57
N VAL A 71 2.60 8.64 5.80
CA VAL A 71 2.84 9.92 5.13
C VAL A 71 2.14 11.04 5.88
N SER A 72 0.83 10.93 6.08
CA SER A 72 0.03 11.87 6.87
C SER A 72 -1.26 11.22 7.35
N ASP A 73 -2.02 11.94 8.14
CA ASP A 73 -3.35 11.50 8.59
C ASP A 73 -4.42 11.54 7.50
N ASP A 74 -4.12 12.08 6.32
CA ASP A 74 -5.02 12.13 5.17
C ASP A 74 -4.63 11.19 4.04
N THR A 75 -3.42 10.61 4.09
CA THR A 75 -2.87 9.76 3.03
C THR A 75 -2.67 8.33 3.49
N GLY A 76 -3.41 7.41 2.89
CA GLY A 76 -3.29 5.97 3.12
C GLY A 76 -2.47 5.26 2.03
N ILE A 77 -2.35 3.94 2.16
CA ILE A 77 -1.69 3.09 1.17
C ILE A 77 -2.75 2.39 0.34
N SER A 78 -2.66 2.54 -1.00
CA SER A 78 -3.63 1.97 -1.94
C SER A 78 -3.18 0.67 -2.59
N ASP A 79 -1.89 0.40 -2.60
CA ASP A 79 -1.33 -0.85 -3.10
C ASP A 79 0.03 -1.13 -2.46
N VAL A 80 0.40 -2.41 -2.38
CA VAL A 80 1.72 -2.89 -1.96
C VAL A 80 2.06 -4.14 -2.75
N VAL A 81 3.29 -4.22 -3.24
CA VAL A 81 3.82 -5.39 -3.95
C VAL A 81 5.21 -5.72 -3.44
N MET A 82 5.52 -7.00 -3.39
CA MET A 82 6.81 -7.56 -3.00
C MET A 82 7.45 -8.21 -4.22
N ASP A 83 8.75 -8.04 -4.38
CA ASP A 83 9.51 -8.79 -5.37
C ASP A 83 9.54 -10.28 -4.97
N GLN A 84 9.21 -11.15 -5.91
CA GLN A 84 9.17 -12.60 -5.65
C GLN A 84 10.55 -13.27 -5.66
N ASN A 85 11.57 -12.57 -6.14
CA ASN A 85 12.96 -13.06 -6.20
C ASN A 85 13.83 -12.43 -5.11
N ASP A 86 13.36 -11.36 -4.46
CA ASP A 86 14.04 -10.68 -3.38
C ASP A 86 13.01 -10.03 -2.45
N ASN A 87 12.65 -10.74 -1.37
CA ASN A 87 11.62 -10.33 -0.42
C ASN A 87 12.01 -9.07 0.39
N ASP A 88 13.26 -8.60 0.30
CA ASP A 88 13.69 -7.34 0.89
C ASP A 88 13.15 -6.14 0.10
N ILE A 89 12.77 -6.35 -1.18
CA ILE A 89 12.28 -5.29 -2.07
C ILE A 89 10.75 -5.21 -2.03
N LEU A 90 10.27 -4.03 -1.61
CA LEU A 90 8.85 -3.70 -1.58
C LEU A 90 8.58 -2.39 -2.31
N TYR A 91 7.43 -2.31 -2.96
CA TYR A 91 6.89 -1.05 -3.47
C TYR A 91 5.51 -0.81 -2.87
N ALA A 92 5.25 0.42 -2.46
CA ALA A 92 3.95 0.84 -1.93
C ALA A 92 3.47 2.10 -2.63
N SER A 93 2.19 2.20 -2.91
CA SER A 93 1.57 3.39 -3.47
C SER A 93 0.71 4.12 -2.44
N THR A 94 0.85 5.43 -2.38
CA THR A 94 0.10 6.30 -1.47
C THR A 94 -1.07 6.96 -2.18
N TYR A 95 -2.14 7.24 -1.42
CA TYR A 95 -3.37 7.80 -1.96
C TYR A 95 -4.06 8.70 -0.95
N GLN A 96 -4.18 10.01 -1.27
CA GLN A 96 -5.03 10.93 -0.54
C GLN A 96 -6.48 10.71 -0.99
N ARG A 97 -7.30 10.20 -0.08
CA ARG A 97 -8.71 9.92 -0.37
C ARG A 97 -9.58 10.34 0.80
N ARG A 98 -10.48 11.27 0.54
CA ARG A 98 -11.41 11.76 1.55
C ARG A 98 -12.74 12.17 0.98
N ARG A 99 -13.81 11.95 1.72
CA ARG A 99 -15.13 12.39 1.37
C ARG A 99 -15.63 13.43 2.34
N HIS A 100 -16.22 14.48 1.81
CA HIS A 100 -17.02 15.47 2.50
C HIS A 100 -18.41 15.51 1.84
N PHE A 101 -19.35 16.24 2.45
CA PHE A 101 -20.65 16.42 1.83
C PHE A 101 -20.48 17.10 0.46
N GLY A 102 -20.92 16.42 -0.59
CA GLY A 102 -20.84 16.90 -1.98
C GLY A 102 -19.45 16.87 -2.62
N ILE A 103 -18.38 16.50 -1.91
CA ILE A 103 -17.00 16.54 -2.44
C ILE A 103 -16.30 15.18 -2.20
N LEU A 104 -15.63 14.71 -3.24
CA LEU A 104 -14.67 13.60 -3.16
C LEU A 104 -13.26 14.11 -3.46
N VAL A 105 -12.37 14.08 -2.48
CA VAL A 105 -10.93 14.20 -2.69
C VAL A 105 -10.42 12.83 -3.14
N ALA A 106 -9.90 12.77 -4.37
CA ALA A 106 -9.44 11.53 -5.00
C ALA A 106 -8.03 11.71 -5.59
N GLY A 107 -7.11 12.18 -4.78
CA GLY A 107 -5.73 12.46 -5.11
C GLY A 107 -5.21 13.70 -4.38
N GLY A 108 -3.90 13.92 -4.48
CA GLY A 108 -3.23 15.06 -3.87
C GLY A 108 -1.71 14.95 -3.96
N PRO A 109 -0.98 15.96 -3.47
CA PRO A 109 0.47 16.07 -3.61
C PRO A 109 1.25 14.99 -2.82
N GLU A 110 0.61 14.35 -1.85
CA GLU A 110 1.21 13.26 -1.09
C GLU A 110 1.11 11.90 -1.78
N GLY A 111 0.37 11.82 -2.90
CA GLY A 111 0.33 10.65 -3.76
C GLY A 111 1.70 10.33 -4.33
N GLY A 112 1.99 9.05 -4.56
CA GLY A 112 3.25 8.60 -5.16
C GLY A 112 3.57 7.14 -4.89
N ILE A 113 4.75 6.74 -5.37
CA ILE A 113 5.29 5.40 -5.19
C ILE A 113 6.50 5.48 -4.26
N TYR A 114 6.54 4.58 -3.30
CA TYR A 114 7.65 4.40 -2.35
C TYR A 114 8.29 3.04 -2.56
N LYS A 115 9.60 2.97 -2.47
CA LYS A 115 10.40 1.74 -2.53
C LYS A 115 11.13 1.53 -1.22
N SER A 116 11.14 0.29 -0.75
CA SER A 116 12.02 -0.23 0.30
C SER A 116 12.93 -1.30 -0.29
N VAL A 117 14.12 -1.46 0.28
CA VAL A 117 15.10 -2.52 -0.03
C VAL A 117 15.58 -3.24 1.24
N ASP A 118 14.79 -3.14 2.31
CA ASP A 118 15.11 -3.65 3.65
C ASP A 118 13.87 -4.15 4.39
N ARG A 119 12.95 -4.81 3.66
CA ARG A 119 11.68 -5.36 4.18
C ARG A 119 10.76 -4.31 4.80
N GLY A 120 10.86 -3.05 4.33
CA GLY A 120 10.00 -1.98 4.80
C GLY A 120 10.52 -1.25 6.05
N GLN A 121 11.78 -1.44 6.45
CA GLN A 121 12.37 -0.68 7.56
C GLN A 121 12.59 0.78 7.16
N THR A 122 13.03 1.02 5.92
CA THR A 122 13.17 2.36 5.34
C THR A 122 12.47 2.48 4.00
N TRP A 123 12.02 3.71 3.67
CA TRP A 123 11.26 3.98 2.47
C TRP A 123 11.76 5.22 1.75
N LYS A 124 11.92 5.12 0.43
CA LYS A 124 12.29 6.23 -0.46
C LYS A 124 11.15 6.52 -1.44
N LYS A 125 10.66 7.77 -1.47
CA LYS A 125 9.69 8.21 -2.50
C LYS A 125 10.40 8.30 -3.85
N LEU A 126 9.85 7.61 -4.85
CA LEU A 126 10.33 7.64 -6.24
C LEU A 126 9.78 8.89 -6.92
N LYS A 127 10.62 9.53 -7.76
CA LYS A 127 10.25 10.76 -8.47
C LYS A 127 10.62 10.71 -9.96
N ALA A 128 11.76 10.09 -10.30
CA ALA A 128 12.26 10.08 -11.67
C ALA A 128 11.30 9.35 -12.62
N GLY A 129 10.96 9.98 -13.73
CA GLY A 129 10.07 9.42 -14.74
C GLY A 129 8.60 9.27 -14.33
N LEU A 130 8.21 9.76 -13.14
CA LEU A 130 6.84 9.69 -12.63
C LEU A 130 6.16 11.07 -12.65
N PRO A 131 4.82 11.13 -12.75
CA PRO A 131 4.09 12.39 -12.69
C PRO A 131 4.28 13.09 -11.35
N GLY A 132 4.24 14.41 -11.37
CA GLY A 132 4.25 15.27 -10.20
C GLY A 132 2.89 15.92 -9.93
N GLY A 133 2.79 16.67 -8.83
CA GLY A 133 1.57 17.36 -8.41
C GLY A 133 0.55 16.42 -7.77
N ASP A 134 -0.72 16.63 -8.09
CA ASP A 134 -1.81 15.84 -7.51
C ASP A 134 -1.89 14.46 -8.19
N ILE A 135 -1.58 13.44 -7.43
CA ILE A 135 -1.60 12.05 -7.87
C ILE A 135 -2.75 11.32 -7.18
N GLY A 136 -3.55 10.64 -7.98
CA GLY A 136 -4.66 9.84 -7.53
C GLY A 136 -4.25 8.41 -7.19
N ARG A 137 -5.14 7.47 -7.46
CA ARG A 137 -4.89 6.05 -7.19
C ARG A 137 -3.79 5.50 -8.11
N ILE A 138 -2.93 4.67 -7.55
CA ILE A 138 -1.89 3.93 -8.28
C ILE A 138 -2.08 2.44 -8.02
N GLY A 139 -2.08 1.64 -9.09
CA GLY A 139 -1.95 0.18 -9.05
C GLY A 139 -0.53 -0.23 -9.43
N LEU A 140 0.03 -1.23 -8.77
CA LEU A 140 1.41 -1.68 -8.94
C LEU A 140 1.46 -3.16 -9.32
N ALA A 141 2.47 -3.52 -10.14
CA ALA A 141 2.84 -4.90 -10.41
C ALA A 141 4.36 -5.02 -10.63
N ILE A 142 4.96 -6.10 -10.13
CA ILE A 142 6.36 -6.46 -10.38
C ILE A 142 6.36 -7.70 -11.28
N SER A 143 7.27 -7.73 -12.25
CA SER A 143 7.46 -8.91 -13.08
C SER A 143 8.07 -10.05 -12.26
N PRO A 144 7.45 -11.24 -12.20
CA PRO A 144 8.01 -12.36 -11.46
C PRO A 144 9.28 -12.94 -12.10
N GLN A 145 9.56 -12.60 -13.37
CA GLN A 145 10.73 -13.06 -14.11
C GLN A 145 11.90 -12.07 -14.07
N LYS A 146 11.62 -10.79 -13.78
CA LYS A 146 12.62 -9.70 -13.79
C LYS A 146 12.30 -8.70 -12.70
N SER A 147 12.98 -8.78 -11.59
CA SER A 147 12.79 -7.97 -10.37
C SER A 147 12.89 -6.46 -10.61
N ASN A 148 13.66 -6.02 -11.61
CA ASN A 148 13.79 -4.62 -11.97
C ASN A 148 12.67 -4.09 -12.88
N VAL A 149 11.72 -4.95 -13.30
CA VAL A 149 10.60 -4.52 -14.15
C VAL A 149 9.36 -4.33 -13.30
N VAL A 150 9.04 -3.07 -13.05
CA VAL A 150 7.86 -2.65 -12.29
C VAL A 150 6.90 -1.90 -13.21
N TYR A 151 5.63 -2.20 -13.09
CA TYR A 151 4.55 -1.51 -13.78
C TYR A 151 3.71 -0.72 -12.81
N ALA A 152 3.27 0.47 -13.24
CA ALA A 152 2.36 1.31 -12.48
C ALA A 152 1.26 1.86 -13.39
N LEU A 153 0.01 1.74 -12.96
CA LEU A 153 -1.11 2.46 -13.54
C LEU A 153 -1.42 3.64 -12.64
N ILE A 154 -1.22 4.86 -13.15
CA ILE A 154 -1.27 6.08 -12.35
C ILE A 154 -2.42 6.97 -12.79
N THR A 155 -3.31 7.32 -11.85
CA THR A 155 -4.28 8.40 -12.00
C THR A 155 -3.62 9.72 -11.63
N ALA A 156 -3.60 10.67 -12.56
CA ALA A 156 -3.01 12.00 -12.41
C ALA A 156 -3.77 13.00 -13.30
N LYS A 157 -3.21 14.18 -13.54
CA LYS A 157 -3.73 15.12 -14.54
C LYS A 157 -3.78 14.49 -15.92
N GLU A 158 -4.63 14.99 -16.80
CA GLU A 158 -4.92 14.41 -18.13
C GLU A 158 -3.67 14.12 -18.95
N GLU A 159 -2.70 15.01 -18.93
CA GLU A 159 -1.46 14.89 -19.72
C GLU A 159 -0.45 13.90 -19.14
N THR A 160 -0.60 13.49 -17.86
CA THR A 160 0.39 12.69 -17.13
C THR A 160 -0.18 11.42 -16.54
N LYS A 161 -1.51 11.20 -16.61
CA LYS A 161 -2.10 9.92 -16.23
C LYS A 161 -1.68 8.84 -17.23
N GLY A 162 -1.51 7.61 -16.78
CA GLY A 162 -1.20 6.53 -17.73
C GLY A 162 -0.55 5.31 -17.11
N PHE A 163 -0.04 4.51 -18.02
CA PHE A 163 0.66 3.29 -17.72
C PHE A 163 2.18 3.53 -17.80
N TYR A 164 2.89 3.21 -16.75
CA TYR A 164 4.31 3.41 -16.59
C TYR A 164 5.02 2.07 -16.43
N ARG A 165 6.24 1.98 -16.96
CA ARG A 165 7.13 0.84 -16.81
C ARG A 165 8.51 1.33 -16.40
N SER A 166 9.06 0.80 -15.34
CA SER A 166 10.48 0.90 -14.99
C SER A 166 11.21 -0.32 -15.49
N GLY A 167 12.48 -0.15 -15.88
CA GLY A 167 13.38 -1.23 -16.30
C GLY A 167 14.73 -1.14 -15.59
N ASP A 168 14.85 -0.25 -14.62
CA ASP A 168 16.00 0.04 -13.78
C ASP A 168 15.64 -0.09 -12.29
N TYR A 169 16.63 -0.32 -11.45
CA TYR A 169 16.45 -0.43 -10.01
C TYR A 169 16.36 0.96 -9.33
#